data_54c931e120dd10273855b9b39dbf02c8
#
_entry.id   54c931e120dd10273855b9b39dbf02c8
#
_cell.length_a   1.000
_cell.length_b   1.000
_cell.length_c   1.000
_cell.angle_alpha   90.00
_cell.angle_beta   90.00
_cell.angle_gamma   90.00
#
_symmetry.space_group_name_H-M   'P 1'
#
loop_
_entity.id
_entity.type
_entity.pdbx_description
1 polymer ?
#
loop_
_entity_poly.entity_id
_entity_poly.type
_entity_poly.pdbx_seq_one_letter_code
_entity_poly.pdbx_strand_id
1 'polypeptide(L)'
;MALMKLFIASALFSIATAQYLYAVDLAVPTTYSQIQCFQQAKYANLFVRVFKPDGSTGQVDMDGIYTYKTIQNNNLPIGVDVYMKPDTLAKNTGAQQFDMVYQALTKNGINARRVFVQVTIEDTPWNFDHNVNIQFLNSLFLRAKQLGILIGVYTSASDWQTITGNGATLVPSDAVLWYYSVYWDGVTGESVPSFDDFVAFGPFNKKSVVVKQFAHAETVCGLNVNRDVFMKA
;
A
#
# COMPACT_ATOMS: atom_id res chain seq x y z
N MET A 1 -41.98 -42.39 -37.57
CA MET A 1 -41.50 -42.08 -36.21
C MET A 1 -40.13 -41.42 -36.32
N ALA A 2 -40.07 -40.10 -36.16
CA ALA A 2 -38.81 -39.34 -36.17
C ALA A 2 -38.32 -39.15 -34.75
N LEU A 3 -37.14 -39.67 -34.39
CA LEU A 3 -36.51 -39.45 -33.10
C LEU A 3 -35.84 -38.06 -33.10
N MET A 4 -36.40 -37.17 -32.29
CA MET A 4 -35.81 -35.86 -32.01
C MET A 4 -34.69 -36.04 -30.99
N LYS A 5 -33.43 -35.86 -31.41
CA LYS A 5 -32.28 -35.86 -30.51
C LYS A 5 -32.20 -34.49 -29.79
N LEU A 6 -32.45 -34.51 -28.49
CA LEU A 6 -32.30 -33.35 -27.62
C LEU A 6 -30.81 -33.16 -27.32
N PHE A 7 -30.17 -32.11 -27.86
CA PHE A 7 -28.84 -31.70 -27.49
C PHE A 7 -28.92 -30.83 -26.25
N ILE A 8 -28.49 -31.34 -25.10
CA ILE A 8 -28.28 -30.55 -23.88
C ILE A 8 -26.91 -29.92 -23.99
N ALA A 9 -26.85 -28.64 -24.31
CA ALA A 9 -25.63 -27.85 -24.22
C ALA A 9 -25.36 -27.51 -22.76
N SER A 10 -24.39 -28.19 -22.12
CA SER A 10 -23.90 -27.87 -20.82
C SER A 10 -22.99 -26.62 -20.94
N ALA A 11 -23.50 -25.45 -20.52
CA ALA A 11 -22.70 -24.24 -20.38
C ALA A 11 -21.76 -24.43 -19.17
N LEU A 12 -20.47 -24.65 -19.46
CA LEU A 12 -19.41 -24.59 -18.46
C LEU A 12 -19.22 -23.14 -18.05
N PHE A 13 -19.81 -22.73 -16.93
CA PHE A 13 -19.46 -21.48 -16.28
C PHE A 13 -18.05 -21.63 -15.71
N SER A 14 -17.07 -21.05 -16.37
CA SER A 14 -15.73 -20.83 -15.81
C SER A 14 -15.86 -19.78 -14.70
N ILE A 15 -15.87 -20.20 -13.45
CA ILE A 15 -15.70 -19.26 -12.32
C ILE A 15 -14.25 -18.83 -12.37
N ALA A 16 -13.99 -17.62 -12.87
CA ALA A 16 -12.69 -17.01 -12.76
C ALA A 16 -12.44 -16.74 -11.27
N THR A 17 -11.63 -17.57 -10.62
CA THR A 17 -11.14 -17.29 -9.27
C THR A 17 -10.21 -16.09 -9.36
N ALA A 18 -10.42 -15.07 -8.50
CA ALA A 18 -9.52 -13.94 -8.42
C ALA A 18 -8.11 -14.47 -8.09
N GLN A 19 -7.16 -14.18 -8.97
CA GLN A 19 -5.77 -14.61 -8.77
C GLN A 19 -5.04 -13.53 -7.98
N TYR A 20 -4.71 -13.84 -6.73
CA TYR A 20 -3.84 -13.00 -5.91
C TYR A 20 -2.39 -13.19 -6.32
N LEU A 21 -1.65 -12.08 -6.31
CA LEU A 21 -0.20 -12.02 -6.46
C LEU A 21 0.41 -11.60 -5.14
N TYR A 22 1.62 -12.07 -4.86
CA TYR A 22 2.34 -11.72 -3.64
C TYR A 22 3.22 -10.50 -3.86
N ALA A 23 3.29 -9.65 -2.83
CA ALA A 23 4.21 -8.53 -2.73
C ALA A 23 4.86 -8.51 -1.35
N VAL A 24 5.87 -7.66 -1.19
CA VAL A 24 6.45 -7.30 0.12
C VAL A 24 6.51 -5.80 0.25
N ASP A 25 6.36 -5.29 1.46
CA ASP A 25 6.67 -3.90 1.77
C ASP A 25 7.98 -3.78 2.55
N LEU A 26 8.73 -2.74 2.22
CA LEU A 26 10.12 -2.54 2.59
C LEU A 26 10.35 -1.11 3.11
N ALA A 27 11.02 -1.02 4.25
CA ALA A 27 11.48 0.24 4.85
C ALA A 27 13.01 0.28 5.03
N VAL A 28 13.72 -0.59 4.31
CA VAL A 28 15.18 -0.78 4.40
C VAL A 28 15.80 -0.76 3.01
N PRO A 29 17.11 -0.40 2.89
CA PRO A 29 17.79 -0.46 1.60
C PRO A 29 17.83 -1.89 1.07
N THR A 30 17.55 -2.05 -0.21
CA THR A 30 17.44 -3.36 -0.86
C THR A 30 18.39 -3.44 -2.04
N THR A 31 19.29 -4.41 -2.01
CA THR A 31 20.29 -4.63 -3.04
C THR A 31 19.71 -5.30 -4.29
N TYR A 32 20.42 -5.20 -5.41
CA TYR A 32 20.07 -5.88 -6.65
C TYR A 32 19.85 -7.39 -6.45
N SER A 33 20.74 -8.07 -5.72
CA SER A 33 20.66 -9.51 -5.46
C SER A 33 19.44 -9.88 -4.61
N GLN A 34 19.06 -9.03 -3.67
CA GLN A 34 17.84 -9.24 -2.87
C GLN A 34 16.57 -9.07 -3.71
N ILE A 35 16.55 -8.08 -4.62
CA ILE A 35 15.44 -7.92 -5.57
C ILE A 35 15.31 -9.16 -6.47
N GLN A 36 16.42 -9.69 -6.99
CA GLN A 36 16.40 -10.94 -7.75
C GLN A 36 15.89 -12.13 -6.91
N CYS A 37 16.26 -12.20 -5.63
CA CYS A 37 15.75 -13.21 -4.71
C CYS A 37 14.23 -13.11 -4.56
N PHE A 38 13.65 -11.91 -4.41
CA PHE A 38 12.19 -11.71 -4.37
C PHE A 38 11.53 -12.21 -5.65
N GLN A 39 12.10 -11.94 -6.82
CA GLN A 39 11.59 -12.44 -8.10
C GLN A 39 11.59 -13.97 -8.16
N GLN A 40 12.69 -14.60 -7.73
CA GLN A 40 12.81 -16.07 -7.66
C GLN A 40 11.78 -16.68 -6.69
N ALA A 41 11.53 -15.98 -5.57
CA ALA A 41 10.50 -16.34 -4.59
C ALA A 41 9.06 -16.01 -5.05
N LYS A 42 8.88 -15.58 -6.32
CA LYS A 42 7.59 -15.30 -6.97
C LYS A 42 6.83 -14.10 -6.41
N TYR A 43 7.53 -13.16 -5.79
CA TYR A 43 6.93 -11.85 -5.51
C TYR A 43 6.83 -11.03 -6.80
N ALA A 44 5.65 -10.45 -7.01
CA ALA A 44 5.32 -9.72 -8.23
C ALA A 44 5.47 -8.20 -8.08
N ASN A 45 5.48 -7.70 -6.84
CA ASN A 45 5.60 -6.27 -6.55
C ASN A 45 6.38 -6.01 -5.25
N LEU A 46 7.05 -4.86 -5.18
CA LEU A 46 7.63 -4.30 -3.97
C LEU A 46 6.94 -2.98 -3.65
N PHE A 47 6.52 -2.78 -2.39
CA PHE A 47 6.11 -1.48 -1.87
C PHE A 47 7.29 -0.89 -1.11
N VAL A 48 7.81 0.26 -1.55
CA VAL A 48 9.02 0.86 -0.98
C VAL A 48 8.71 2.20 -0.31
N ARG A 49 9.25 2.40 0.91
CA ARG A 49 9.05 3.64 1.63
C ARG A 49 9.92 4.75 1.02
N VAL A 50 9.29 5.87 0.64
CA VAL A 50 9.98 7.03 0.06
C VAL A 50 9.96 8.28 0.95
N PHE A 51 9.29 8.21 2.09
CA PHE A 51 9.27 9.28 3.10
C PHE A 51 9.07 8.68 4.48
N LYS A 52 9.76 9.26 5.47
CA LYS A 52 9.72 8.81 6.87
C LYS A 52 9.78 9.97 7.85
N PRO A 53 9.30 9.78 9.08
CA PRO A 53 9.49 10.75 10.16
C PRO A 53 10.98 10.97 10.47
N ASP A 54 11.33 12.22 10.85
CA ASP A 54 12.62 12.58 11.43
C ASP A 54 12.46 13.37 12.75
N GLY A 55 11.22 13.57 13.19
CA GLY A 55 10.87 14.33 14.38
C GLY A 55 11.03 15.84 14.24
N SER A 56 11.23 16.35 13.02
CA SER A 56 11.49 17.77 12.74
C SER A 56 10.65 18.32 11.59
N THR A 57 10.91 17.84 10.38
CA THR A 57 10.23 18.26 9.14
C THR A 57 9.66 17.10 8.35
N GLY A 58 10.00 15.89 8.75
CA GLY A 58 9.93 14.71 7.94
C GLY A 58 11.02 14.69 6.86
N GLN A 59 11.40 13.53 6.38
CA GLN A 59 12.49 13.41 5.40
C GLN A 59 12.17 12.40 4.29
N VAL A 60 12.71 12.67 3.12
CA VAL A 60 12.71 11.72 2.00
C VAL A 60 13.51 10.48 2.41
N ASP A 61 12.93 9.31 2.21
CA ASP A 61 13.62 8.03 2.44
C ASP A 61 14.33 7.61 1.16
N MET A 62 15.64 7.85 1.12
CA MET A 62 16.46 7.55 -0.04
C MET A 62 16.64 6.04 -0.28
N ASP A 63 16.42 5.20 0.73
CA ASP A 63 16.50 3.74 0.60
C ASP A 63 15.44 3.21 -0.37
N GLY A 64 14.19 3.70 -0.24
CA GLY A 64 13.11 3.37 -1.18
C GLY A 64 13.37 3.93 -2.59
N ILE A 65 13.86 5.18 -2.68
CA ILE A 65 14.26 5.77 -3.96
C ILE A 65 15.34 4.91 -4.65
N TYR A 66 16.36 4.50 -3.90
CA TYR A 66 17.43 3.63 -4.41
C TYR A 66 16.87 2.29 -4.90
N THR A 67 16.04 1.63 -4.12
CA THR A 67 15.40 0.35 -4.49
C THR A 67 14.58 0.51 -5.78
N TYR A 68 13.74 1.56 -5.86
CA TYR A 68 12.96 1.85 -7.06
C TYR A 68 13.87 2.04 -8.30
N LYS A 69 14.92 2.86 -8.16
CA LYS A 69 15.88 3.11 -9.25
C LYS A 69 16.65 1.86 -9.67
N THR A 70 16.97 0.98 -8.73
CA THR A 70 17.63 -0.30 -9.03
C THR A 70 16.75 -1.17 -9.93
N ILE A 71 15.43 -1.24 -9.64
CA ILE A 71 14.46 -1.96 -10.49
C ILE A 71 14.36 -1.31 -11.86
N GLN A 72 14.16 0.01 -11.91
CA GLN A 72 13.98 0.76 -13.15
C GLN A 72 15.21 0.70 -14.07
N ASN A 73 16.40 0.97 -13.54
CA ASN A 73 17.64 1.05 -14.34
C ASN A 73 18.10 -0.31 -14.88
N ASN A 74 17.70 -1.41 -14.22
CA ASN A 74 18.06 -2.76 -14.65
C ASN A 74 16.90 -3.47 -15.36
N ASN A 75 15.77 -2.79 -15.60
CA ASN A 75 14.57 -3.35 -16.23
C ASN A 75 14.15 -4.67 -15.59
N LEU A 76 14.18 -4.75 -14.26
CA LEU A 76 13.82 -5.99 -13.54
C LEU A 76 12.33 -6.28 -13.70
N PRO A 77 11.94 -7.52 -14.00
CA PRO A 77 10.54 -7.90 -14.21
C PRO A 77 9.78 -8.08 -12.86
N ILE A 78 9.76 -7.04 -12.04
CA ILE A 78 9.02 -6.94 -10.79
C ILE A 78 8.42 -5.52 -10.71
N GLY A 79 7.17 -5.43 -10.27
CA GLY A 79 6.53 -4.14 -10.02
C GLY A 79 7.13 -3.41 -8.83
N VAL A 80 6.97 -2.10 -8.81
CA VAL A 80 7.34 -1.29 -7.64
C VAL A 80 6.37 -0.15 -7.46
N ASP A 81 5.79 -0.06 -6.27
CA ASP A 81 4.94 1.03 -5.81
C ASP A 81 5.61 1.75 -4.63
N VAL A 82 5.19 2.97 -4.37
CA VAL A 82 5.78 3.80 -3.32
C VAL A 82 4.78 4.11 -2.22
N TYR A 83 5.27 4.18 -0.97
CA TYR A 83 4.49 4.67 0.15
C TYR A 83 5.26 5.70 0.97
N MET A 84 4.51 6.56 1.66
CA MET A 84 5.04 7.51 2.62
C MET A 84 4.48 7.25 4.01
N LYS A 85 5.34 7.28 5.03
CA LYS A 85 4.96 7.37 6.44
C LYS A 85 5.07 8.83 6.85
N PRO A 86 3.95 9.55 7.06
CA PRO A 86 4.01 10.97 7.39
C PRO A 86 4.58 11.20 8.78
N ASP A 87 5.18 12.37 8.99
CA ASP A 87 5.64 12.85 10.27
C ASP A 87 4.61 13.84 10.87
N THR A 88 3.80 13.36 11.78
CA THR A 88 2.71 14.13 12.38
C THR A 88 3.17 15.09 13.49
N LEU A 89 4.42 14.94 13.97
CA LEU A 89 5.07 15.88 14.89
C LEU A 89 5.89 16.97 14.18
N ALA A 90 6.07 16.82 12.87
CA ALA A 90 6.84 17.75 12.08
C ALA A 90 6.20 19.14 12.04
N LYS A 91 7.04 20.16 11.86
CA LYS A 91 6.58 21.53 11.59
C LYS A 91 5.90 21.65 10.22
N ASN A 92 6.26 20.77 9.29
CA ASN A 92 5.71 20.74 7.94
C ASN A 92 4.29 20.17 7.96
N THR A 93 3.39 20.86 7.27
CA THR A 93 2.03 20.38 7.02
C THR A 93 2.03 19.12 6.13
N GLY A 94 0.93 18.39 6.11
CA GLY A 94 0.79 17.24 5.19
C GLY A 94 1.03 17.61 3.73
N ALA A 95 0.59 18.81 3.29
CA ALA A 95 0.85 19.33 1.95
C ALA A 95 2.34 19.53 1.68
N GLN A 96 3.08 20.12 2.62
CA GLN A 96 4.52 20.34 2.47
C GLN A 96 5.30 19.02 2.44
N GLN A 97 4.91 18.06 3.26
CA GLN A 97 5.53 16.73 3.23
C GLN A 97 5.26 16.01 1.90
N PHE A 98 4.04 16.15 1.35
CA PHE A 98 3.74 15.58 0.04
C PHE A 98 4.52 16.28 -1.09
N ASP A 99 4.75 17.58 -0.99
CA ASP A 99 5.63 18.29 -1.93
C ASP A 99 7.07 17.74 -1.90
N MET A 100 7.59 17.42 -0.72
CA MET A 100 8.91 16.80 -0.60
C MET A 100 8.96 15.44 -1.29
N VAL A 101 7.94 14.61 -1.10
CA VAL A 101 7.80 13.31 -1.80
C VAL A 101 7.75 13.52 -3.31
N TYR A 102 6.86 14.37 -3.80
CA TYR A 102 6.67 14.63 -5.22
C TYR A 102 7.96 15.13 -5.90
N GLN A 103 8.64 16.09 -5.27
CA GLN A 103 9.91 16.62 -5.76
C GLN A 103 11.01 15.55 -5.80
N ALA A 104 11.10 14.71 -4.76
CA ALA A 104 12.07 13.62 -4.72
C ALA A 104 11.82 12.59 -5.83
N LEU A 105 10.57 12.17 -6.02
CA LEU A 105 10.20 11.23 -7.09
C LEU A 105 10.52 11.83 -8.47
N THR A 106 10.09 13.06 -8.74
CA THR A 106 10.30 13.76 -10.01
C THR A 106 11.80 13.96 -10.31
N LYS A 107 12.57 14.43 -9.32
CA LYS A 107 14.03 14.65 -9.44
C LYS A 107 14.79 13.35 -9.79
N ASN A 108 14.27 12.21 -9.32
CA ASN A 108 14.87 10.90 -9.61
C ASN A 108 14.25 10.22 -10.84
N GLY A 109 13.41 10.89 -11.63
CA GLY A 109 12.77 10.34 -12.82
C GLY A 109 11.81 9.19 -12.52
N ILE A 110 11.19 9.20 -11.33
CA ILE A 110 10.19 8.24 -10.89
C ILE A 110 8.80 8.83 -11.19
N ASN A 111 8.10 8.21 -12.13
CA ASN A 111 6.73 8.62 -12.50
C ASN A 111 5.71 7.76 -11.74
N ALA A 112 5.57 8.01 -10.44
CA ALA A 112 4.57 7.34 -9.62
C ALA A 112 3.19 7.93 -9.90
N ARG A 113 2.25 7.09 -10.35
CA ARG A 113 0.84 7.48 -10.54
C ARG A 113 0.07 7.56 -9.23
N ARG A 114 0.52 6.80 -8.23
CA ARG A 114 -0.07 6.68 -6.90
C ARG A 114 1.00 6.71 -5.84
N VAL A 115 0.66 7.33 -4.70
CA VAL A 115 1.43 7.23 -3.47
C VAL A 115 0.51 6.68 -2.38
N PHE A 116 0.92 5.61 -1.71
CA PHE A 116 0.22 5.14 -0.52
C PHE A 116 0.65 5.97 0.68
N VAL A 117 -0.32 6.37 1.49
CA VAL A 117 -0.10 7.13 2.73
C VAL A 117 -0.36 6.19 3.91
N GLN A 118 0.67 5.95 4.71
CA GLN A 118 0.56 5.13 5.91
C GLN A 118 -0.14 5.93 7.02
N VAL A 119 -1.32 5.45 7.41
CA VAL A 119 -2.16 6.01 8.47
C VAL A 119 -2.33 4.94 9.55
N THR A 120 -1.27 4.74 10.34
CA THR A 120 -1.19 3.70 11.38
C THR A 120 -0.74 4.31 12.69
N ILE A 121 -1.13 3.72 13.81
CA ILE A 121 -0.68 4.17 15.15
C ILE A 121 0.73 3.67 15.48
N GLU A 122 1.20 2.64 14.81
CA GLU A 122 2.52 2.07 15.05
C GLU A 122 3.62 3.09 14.73
N ASP A 123 4.45 3.41 15.73
CA ASP A 123 5.56 4.36 15.63
C ASP A 123 5.19 5.73 15.03
N THR A 124 3.91 6.10 15.07
CA THR A 124 3.44 7.41 14.57
C THR A 124 2.58 8.06 15.65
N PRO A 125 3.07 9.11 16.30
CA PRO A 125 2.34 9.79 17.35
C PRO A 125 1.29 10.74 16.76
N TRP A 126 0.10 10.23 16.49
CA TRP A 126 -1.05 11.03 16.07
C TRP A 126 -1.59 11.88 17.23
N ASN A 127 -2.24 12.99 16.90
CA ASN A 127 -2.88 13.84 17.89
C ASN A 127 -4.10 13.13 18.50
N PHE A 128 -4.39 13.41 19.78
CA PHE A 128 -5.62 12.91 20.42
C PHE A 128 -6.88 13.55 19.86
N ASP A 129 -6.79 14.77 19.29
CA ASP A 129 -7.89 15.42 18.59
C ASP A 129 -7.93 14.93 17.13
N HIS A 130 -8.96 14.17 16.80
CA HIS A 130 -9.20 13.66 15.45
C HIS A 130 -9.24 14.79 14.40
N ASN A 131 -9.74 15.97 14.73
CA ASN A 131 -9.83 17.09 13.79
C ASN A 131 -8.44 17.58 13.35
N VAL A 132 -7.46 17.57 14.25
CA VAL A 132 -6.07 17.91 13.91
C VAL A 132 -5.50 16.91 12.89
N ASN A 133 -5.71 15.62 13.15
CA ASN A 133 -5.28 14.54 12.24
C ASN A 133 -5.99 14.65 10.89
N ILE A 134 -7.30 14.90 10.91
CA ILE A 134 -8.12 15.09 9.71
C ILE A 134 -7.62 16.28 8.89
N GLN A 135 -7.34 17.42 9.50
CA GLN A 135 -6.80 18.60 8.82
C GLN A 135 -5.44 18.33 8.18
N PHE A 136 -4.56 17.62 8.89
CA PHE A 136 -3.27 17.21 8.37
C PHE A 136 -3.42 16.31 7.12
N LEU A 137 -4.21 15.24 7.22
CA LEU A 137 -4.46 14.31 6.11
C LEU A 137 -5.17 15.00 4.94
N ASN A 138 -6.15 15.88 5.20
CA ASN A 138 -6.82 16.65 4.15
C ASN A 138 -5.84 17.53 3.37
N SER A 139 -4.92 18.19 4.07
CA SER A 139 -3.90 19.02 3.42
C SER A 139 -3.01 18.20 2.50
N LEU A 140 -2.64 16.98 2.92
CA LEU A 140 -1.84 16.04 2.15
C LEU A 140 -2.60 15.53 0.91
N PHE A 141 -3.82 15.03 1.10
CA PHE A 141 -4.64 14.46 0.01
C PHE A 141 -5.01 15.51 -1.03
N LEU A 142 -5.37 16.71 -0.58
CA LEU A 142 -5.65 17.83 -1.49
C LEU A 142 -4.41 18.19 -2.32
N ARG A 143 -3.23 18.19 -1.70
CA ARG A 143 -1.99 18.48 -2.41
C ARG A 143 -1.65 17.40 -3.45
N ALA A 144 -1.81 16.14 -3.12
CA ALA A 144 -1.65 15.04 -4.07
C ALA A 144 -2.56 15.20 -5.30
N LYS A 145 -3.85 15.51 -5.06
CA LYS A 145 -4.82 15.80 -6.13
C LYS A 145 -4.39 16.95 -7.02
N GLN A 146 -3.89 18.06 -6.45
CA GLN A 146 -3.39 19.22 -7.21
C GLN A 146 -2.21 18.84 -8.11
N LEU A 147 -1.39 17.90 -7.70
CA LEU A 147 -0.23 17.39 -8.44
C LEU A 147 -0.58 16.23 -9.40
N GLY A 148 -1.87 15.84 -9.48
CA GLY A 148 -2.33 14.76 -10.34
C GLY A 148 -1.92 13.35 -9.87
N ILE A 149 -1.59 13.20 -8.58
CA ILE A 149 -1.19 11.92 -7.98
C ILE A 149 -2.40 11.30 -7.27
N LEU A 150 -2.69 10.04 -7.59
CA LEU A 150 -3.72 9.26 -6.90
C LEU A 150 -3.24 8.88 -5.49
N ILE A 151 -4.19 8.78 -4.56
CA ILE A 151 -3.91 8.36 -3.20
C ILE A 151 -4.31 6.89 -2.99
N GLY A 152 -3.41 6.13 -2.37
CA GLY A 152 -3.74 4.93 -1.63
C GLY A 152 -3.65 5.23 -0.12
N VAL A 153 -4.45 4.58 0.69
CA VAL A 153 -4.34 4.66 2.15
C VAL A 153 -3.95 3.29 2.67
N TYR A 154 -2.85 3.25 3.43
CA TYR A 154 -2.41 2.06 4.16
C TYR A 154 -2.82 2.20 5.62
N THR A 155 -3.76 1.36 6.08
CA THR A 155 -4.35 1.44 7.43
C THR A 155 -5.08 0.14 7.81
N SER A 156 -5.54 0.05 9.07
CA SER A 156 -6.52 -0.92 9.52
C SER A 156 -7.82 -0.22 9.98
N ALA A 157 -8.86 -1.00 10.21
CA ALA A 157 -10.12 -0.47 10.76
C ALA A 157 -9.90 0.18 12.14
N SER A 158 -9.07 -0.44 12.99
CA SER A 158 -8.73 0.06 14.32
C SER A 158 -7.95 1.36 14.25
N ASP A 159 -6.90 1.42 13.41
CA ASP A 159 -6.08 2.62 13.27
C ASP A 159 -6.86 3.78 12.70
N TRP A 160 -7.63 3.52 11.64
CA TRP A 160 -8.49 4.54 11.05
C TRP A 160 -9.46 5.15 12.07
N GLN A 161 -10.13 4.28 12.85
CA GLN A 161 -11.03 4.72 13.92
C GLN A 161 -10.28 5.56 14.97
N THR A 162 -9.12 5.08 15.43
CA THR A 162 -8.34 5.75 16.47
C THR A 162 -7.78 7.10 16.01
N ILE A 163 -7.37 7.20 14.75
CA ILE A 163 -6.74 8.42 14.20
C ILE A 163 -7.77 9.45 13.75
N THR A 164 -8.87 9.02 13.13
CA THR A 164 -9.80 9.92 12.43
C THR A 164 -11.21 9.92 13.01
N GLY A 165 -11.53 9.08 13.98
CA GLY A 165 -12.90 8.93 14.49
C GLY A 165 -13.89 8.47 13.40
N ASN A 166 -13.42 7.71 12.39
CA ASN A 166 -14.20 7.31 11.21
C ASN A 166 -14.56 8.45 10.23
N GLY A 167 -13.73 9.47 10.10
CA GLY A 167 -13.93 10.59 9.18
C GLY A 167 -14.12 10.18 7.71
N ALA A 168 -15.33 9.78 7.34
CA ALA A 168 -15.66 9.20 6.03
C ALA A 168 -15.50 10.17 4.85
N THR A 169 -15.61 11.47 5.11
CA THR A 169 -15.58 12.52 4.07
C THR A 169 -14.20 12.98 3.68
N LEU A 170 -13.18 12.48 4.35
CA LEU A 170 -11.80 12.94 4.26
C LEU A 170 -11.06 12.45 3.01
N VAL A 171 -11.31 11.21 2.62
CA VAL A 171 -10.55 10.51 1.59
C VAL A 171 -11.11 10.81 0.20
N PRO A 172 -10.27 11.08 -0.83
CA PRO A 172 -10.74 11.21 -2.21
C PRO A 172 -11.58 10.01 -2.64
N SER A 173 -12.63 10.24 -3.42
CA SER A 173 -13.58 9.19 -3.84
C SER A 173 -12.96 8.08 -4.71
N ASP A 174 -11.81 8.36 -5.33
CA ASP A 174 -11.01 7.45 -6.15
C ASP A 174 -9.81 6.85 -5.40
N ALA A 175 -9.71 7.13 -4.09
CA ALA A 175 -8.68 6.54 -3.27
C ALA A 175 -8.88 5.03 -3.10
N VAL A 176 -7.77 4.31 -3.07
CA VAL A 176 -7.76 2.87 -2.85
C VAL A 176 -7.21 2.52 -1.47
N LEU A 177 -7.53 1.33 -1.00
CA LEU A 177 -7.15 0.85 0.31
C LEU A 177 -6.11 -0.27 0.21
N TRP A 178 -5.05 -0.11 0.96
CA TRP A 178 -4.14 -1.15 1.39
C TRP A 178 -4.39 -1.38 2.88
N TYR A 179 -5.11 -2.45 3.24
CA TYR A 179 -5.37 -2.74 4.65
C TYR A 179 -4.43 -3.81 5.18
N TYR A 180 -4.22 -3.80 6.49
CA TYR A 180 -3.55 -4.91 7.14
C TYR A 180 -4.50 -5.65 8.09
N SER A 181 -4.31 -6.96 8.14
CA SER A 181 -4.99 -7.88 9.04
C SER A 181 -4.00 -9.00 9.32
N VAL A 182 -3.35 -8.96 10.46
CA VAL A 182 -2.35 -9.92 10.92
C VAL A 182 -2.66 -10.28 12.37
N TYR A 183 -2.28 -11.49 12.79
CA TYR A 183 -2.52 -11.89 14.17
C TYR A 183 -1.40 -11.43 15.10
N TRP A 184 -0.13 -11.61 14.68
CA TRP A 184 1.10 -11.16 15.37
C TRP A 184 2.29 -11.26 14.41
N ASP A 185 3.49 -10.92 14.86
CA ASP A 185 4.71 -10.94 14.05
C ASP A 185 5.15 -12.37 13.69
N GLY A 186 5.76 -12.50 12.50
CA GLY A 186 6.34 -13.73 11.99
C GLY A 186 5.32 -14.70 11.40
N VAL A 187 5.83 -15.80 10.85
CA VAL A 187 5.08 -16.77 10.01
C VAL A 187 3.85 -17.34 10.71
N THR A 188 3.89 -17.54 12.03
CA THR A 188 2.74 -18.06 12.78
C THR A 188 1.63 -17.03 12.99
N GLY A 189 1.90 -15.76 12.71
CA GLY A 189 0.95 -14.65 12.81
C GLY A 189 0.28 -14.28 11.49
N GLU A 190 0.56 -15.01 10.41
CA GLU A 190 -0.08 -14.77 9.11
C GLU A 190 -1.61 -14.93 9.19
N SER A 191 -2.31 -14.01 8.53
CA SER A 191 -3.73 -14.18 8.23
C SER A 191 -3.91 -14.79 6.84
N VAL A 192 -5.16 -15.05 6.45
CA VAL A 192 -5.43 -15.60 5.10
C VAL A 192 -4.97 -14.60 4.02
N PRO A 193 -4.15 -15.01 3.03
CA PRO A 193 -3.66 -14.14 1.97
C PRO A 193 -4.73 -13.93 0.87
N SER A 194 -5.88 -13.40 1.27
CA SER A 194 -7.01 -13.03 0.40
C SER A 194 -7.75 -11.83 0.99
N PHE A 195 -8.69 -11.23 0.24
CA PHE A 195 -9.54 -10.13 0.72
C PHE A 195 -10.85 -10.63 1.33
N ASP A 196 -10.95 -11.91 1.68
CA ASP A 196 -12.22 -12.52 2.14
C ASP A 196 -12.58 -12.09 3.56
N ASP A 197 -11.58 -11.73 4.37
CA ASP A 197 -11.75 -11.22 5.74
C ASP A 197 -12.02 -9.71 5.81
N PHE A 198 -12.07 -9.02 4.66
CA PHE A 198 -12.29 -7.58 4.67
C PHE A 198 -13.71 -7.22 5.09
N VAL A 199 -13.79 -6.37 6.12
CA VAL A 199 -15.00 -5.74 6.60
C VAL A 199 -14.92 -4.23 6.33
N ALA A 200 -15.98 -3.66 5.74
CA ALA A 200 -16.01 -2.23 5.40
C ALA A 200 -15.90 -1.34 6.66
N PHE A 201 -15.09 -0.28 6.57
CA PHE A 201 -14.90 0.69 7.65
C PHE A 201 -14.61 2.09 7.09
N GLY A 202 -14.94 3.13 7.84
CA GLY A 202 -14.75 4.51 7.42
C GLY A 202 -15.29 4.75 6.00
N PRO A 203 -14.49 5.35 5.10
CA PRO A 203 -14.87 5.54 3.70
C PRO A 203 -14.63 4.31 2.81
N PHE A 204 -14.05 3.23 3.34
CA PHE A 204 -13.59 2.09 2.56
C PHE A 204 -14.60 0.97 2.48
N ASN A 205 -14.80 0.45 1.29
CA ASN A 205 -15.62 -0.72 1.00
C ASN A 205 -14.84 -1.74 0.16
N LYS A 206 -15.41 -2.90 -0.13
CA LYS A 206 -14.72 -3.97 -0.86
C LYS A 206 -14.16 -3.54 -2.23
N LYS A 207 -14.74 -2.53 -2.88
CA LYS A 207 -14.27 -2.03 -4.18
C LYS A 207 -13.02 -1.15 -4.06
N SER A 208 -12.79 -0.55 -2.91
CA SER A 208 -11.58 0.26 -2.67
C SER A 208 -10.36 -0.59 -2.34
N VAL A 209 -10.53 -1.85 -1.94
CA VAL A 209 -9.42 -2.73 -1.53
C VAL A 209 -8.60 -3.16 -2.74
N VAL A 210 -7.31 -2.88 -2.71
CA VAL A 210 -6.36 -3.29 -3.75
C VAL A 210 -5.18 -4.09 -3.23
N VAL A 211 -4.82 -3.92 -1.94
CA VAL A 211 -3.73 -4.62 -1.28
C VAL A 211 -4.15 -5.02 0.14
N LYS A 212 -3.70 -6.18 0.59
CA LYS A 212 -3.76 -6.61 1.98
C LYS A 212 -2.38 -7.02 2.46
N GLN A 213 -1.91 -6.44 3.55
CA GLN A 213 -0.80 -6.98 4.31
C GLN A 213 -1.35 -8.09 5.22
N PHE A 214 -0.88 -9.32 4.99
CA PHE A 214 -1.36 -10.52 5.70
C PHE A 214 -0.32 -11.09 6.65
N ALA A 215 0.93 -10.63 6.57
CA ALA A 215 2.04 -11.06 7.41
C ALA A 215 2.95 -9.89 7.77
N HIS A 216 3.48 -9.89 9.00
CA HIS A 216 4.30 -8.82 9.55
C HIS A 216 5.62 -9.39 10.08
N ALA A 217 6.72 -8.63 9.88
CA ALA A 217 8.05 -8.92 10.42
C ALA A 217 8.61 -10.32 10.08
N GLU A 218 8.55 -10.70 8.79
CA GLU A 218 9.09 -11.97 8.33
C GLU A 218 10.46 -11.81 7.64
N THR A 219 11.28 -12.84 7.74
CA THR A 219 12.57 -12.86 7.04
C THR A 219 12.40 -13.45 5.65
N VAL A 220 12.50 -12.61 4.62
CA VAL A 220 12.49 -13.02 3.21
C VAL A 220 13.71 -12.43 2.51
N CYS A 221 14.45 -13.25 1.79
CA CYS A 221 15.67 -12.84 1.08
C CYS A 221 16.72 -12.15 1.98
N GLY A 222 16.75 -12.52 3.26
CA GLY A 222 17.66 -11.94 4.25
C GLY A 222 17.27 -10.55 4.74
N LEU A 223 16.07 -10.08 4.43
CA LEU A 223 15.49 -8.84 4.93
C LEU A 223 14.29 -9.13 5.83
N ASN A 224 14.09 -8.27 6.85
CA ASN A 224 12.85 -8.25 7.60
C ASN A 224 11.84 -7.41 6.81
N VAL A 225 10.74 -8.03 6.42
CA VAL A 225 9.72 -7.47 5.54
C VAL A 225 8.32 -7.82 6.04
N ASN A 226 7.32 -7.07 5.58
CA ASN A 226 5.94 -7.53 5.67
C ASN A 226 5.54 -8.14 4.32
N ARG A 227 4.53 -9.01 4.34
CA ARG A 227 4.06 -9.67 3.13
C ARG A 227 2.64 -9.28 2.80
N ASP A 228 2.42 -9.05 1.52
CA ASP A 228 1.18 -8.55 0.98
C ASP A 228 0.62 -9.48 -0.09
N VAL A 229 -0.69 -9.36 -0.31
CA VAL A 229 -1.35 -9.84 -1.51
C VAL A 229 -2.09 -8.69 -2.19
N PHE A 230 -2.14 -8.74 -3.53
CA PHE A 230 -2.92 -7.82 -4.34
C PHE A 230 -3.55 -8.56 -5.52
N MET A 231 -4.62 -7.99 -6.06
CA MET A 231 -5.29 -8.62 -7.21
C MET A 231 -4.55 -8.27 -8.50
N LYS A 232 -4.37 -9.28 -9.35
CA LYS A 232 -3.92 -9.04 -10.72
C LYS A 232 -4.99 -8.22 -11.44
N ALA A 233 -4.60 -7.05 -11.96
CA ALA A 233 -5.47 -6.19 -12.78
C ALA A 233 -5.75 -6.83 -14.15
#